data_3cf80b9594375ee18805972e64b8ea99
#
_entry.id   3cf80b9594375ee18805972e64b8ea99
#
_cell.length_a   1.000
_cell.length_b   1.000
_cell.length_c   1.000
_cell.angle_alpha   90.00
_cell.angle_beta   90.00
_cell.angle_gamma   90.00
#
_symmetry.space_group_name_H-M   'P 1'
#
loop_
_entity.id
_entity.type
_entity.pdbx_description
1 polymer ?
#
loop_
_entity_poly.entity_id
_entity_poly.type
_entity_poly.pdbx_seq_one_letter_code
_entity_poly.pdbx_strand_id
1 'polypeptide(L)'
;RVGAEMGYDWRFMSAIAYCESRFKEGLVSKRGAAGLMQVMPIVARHFKVPVSHIYNTETNVRLACKLLTEFETMLRLPEDIAERDRLSLILASYNAGVGHVQDARRLAKADGANPNSWEVISKYLQLKATPAYYTRKEVKAGRFSGSKETLGFVKLAMSKYDEYCEIAW
;
A
#
# COMPACT_ATOMS: atom_id res chain seq x y z
N ARG A 1 2.12 19.98 -1.80
CA ARG A 1 3.48 20.29 -2.22
C ARG A 1 4.34 19.03 -2.37
N VAL A 2 4.65 18.32 -1.28
CA VAL A 2 5.55 17.14 -1.32
C VAL A 2 5.08 16.08 -2.30
N GLY A 3 3.80 15.76 -2.33
CA GLY A 3 3.25 14.80 -3.28
C GLY A 3 3.56 15.18 -4.72
N ALA A 4 3.30 16.42 -5.10
CA ALA A 4 3.58 16.93 -6.44
C ALA A 4 5.07 16.86 -6.79
N GLU A 5 5.95 17.27 -5.87
CA GLU A 5 7.41 17.18 -6.04
C GLU A 5 7.86 15.72 -6.27
N MET A 6 7.21 14.77 -5.63
CA MET A 6 7.54 13.34 -5.70
C MET A 6 6.77 12.59 -6.80
N GLY A 7 5.95 13.29 -7.60
CA GLY A 7 5.20 12.71 -8.69
C GLY A 7 3.89 12.02 -8.30
N TYR A 8 3.36 12.31 -7.11
CA TYR A 8 2.08 11.77 -6.64
C TYR A 8 1.01 12.83 -6.58
N ASP A 9 -0.22 12.43 -6.95
CA ASP A 9 -1.41 13.23 -6.76
C ASP A 9 -1.63 13.49 -5.26
N TRP A 10 -1.71 14.76 -4.85
CA TRP A 10 -1.89 15.13 -3.45
C TRP A 10 -3.19 14.57 -2.86
N ARG A 11 -4.23 14.36 -3.70
CA ARG A 11 -5.52 13.78 -3.27
C ARG A 11 -5.35 12.32 -2.89
N PHE A 12 -4.53 11.59 -3.63
CA PHE A 12 -4.17 10.21 -3.31
C PHE A 12 -3.37 10.14 -2.01
N MET A 13 -2.37 10.99 -1.85
CA MET A 13 -1.59 11.07 -0.62
C MET A 13 -2.45 11.45 0.58
N SER A 14 -3.40 12.37 0.40
CA SER A 14 -4.34 12.76 1.45
C SER A 14 -5.28 11.62 1.84
N ALA A 15 -5.71 10.81 0.89
CA ALA A 15 -6.53 9.63 1.17
C ALA A 15 -5.78 8.62 2.04
N ILE A 16 -4.50 8.37 1.76
CA ILE A 16 -3.65 7.52 2.59
C ILE A 16 -3.51 8.11 3.99
N ALA A 17 -3.19 9.39 4.10
CA ALA A 17 -3.02 10.07 5.38
C ALA A 17 -4.29 10.02 6.23
N TYR A 18 -5.45 10.18 5.61
CA TYR A 18 -6.73 10.01 6.31
C TYR A 18 -6.88 8.60 6.89
N CYS A 19 -6.60 7.58 6.11
CA CYS A 19 -6.72 6.19 6.55
C CYS A 19 -5.71 5.85 7.65
N GLU A 20 -4.48 6.35 7.55
CA GLU A 20 -3.40 6.00 8.47
C GLU A 20 -3.49 6.77 9.79
N SER A 21 -3.78 8.05 9.77
CA SER A 21 -3.65 8.90 10.96
C SER A 21 -4.82 9.83 11.23
N ARG A 22 -5.81 9.90 10.32
CA ARG A 22 -6.86 10.95 10.35
C ARG A 22 -6.24 12.35 10.41
N PHE A 23 -5.13 12.53 9.68
CA PHE A 23 -4.33 13.75 9.63
C PHE A 23 -3.69 14.16 10.99
N LYS A 24 -3.48 13.21 11.89
CA LYS A 24 -2.83 13.45 13.19
C LYS A 24 -1.32 13.25 13.05
N GLU A 25 -0.59 14.34 12.97
CA GLU A 25 0.87 14.31 12.77
C GLU A 25 1.65 13.64 13.90
N GLY A 26 1.14 13.73 15.13
CA GLY A 26 1.80 13.18 16.33
C GLY A 26 1.45 11.72 16.62
N LEU A 27 0.66 11.05 15.76
CA LEU A 27 0.21 9.69 16.03
C LEU A 27 1.36 8.69 15.90
N VAL A 28 1.53 7.86 16.94
CA VAL A 28 2.48 6.73 16.92
C VAL A 28 1.72 5.46 17.29
N SER A 29 1.79 4.44 16.42
CA SER A 29 1.14 3.15 16.66
C SER A 29 1.92 2.30 17.68
N LYS A 30 1.28 1.26 18.19
CA LYS A 30 1.93 0.29 19.09
C LYS A 30 3.15 -0.37 18.46
N ARG A 31 3.18 -0.50 17.13
CA ARG A 31 4.31 -1.08 16.39
C ARG A 31 5.39 -0.04 16.02
N GLY A 32 5.18 1.23 16.37
CA GLY A 32 6.13 2.30 16.08
C GLY A 32 5.93 3.00 14.74
N ALA A 33 4.84 2.73 14.02
CA ALA A 33 4.50 3.51 12.85
C ALA A 33 4.17 4.95 13.26
N ALA A 34 4.76 5.93 12.61
CA ALA A 34 4.73 7.30 13.07
C ALA A 34 4.16 8.27 12.03
N GLY A 35 3.48 9.28 12.54
CA GLY A 35 3.12 10.49 11.83
C GLY A 35 1.97 10.33 10.86
N LEU A 36 1.87 11.31 9.98
CA LEU A 36 0.76 11.48 9.05
C LEU A 36 0.53 10.24 8.17
N MET A 37 1.61 9.64 7.68
CA MET A 37 1.58 8.50 6.76
C MET A 37 1.86 7.16 7.46
N GLN A 38 2.03 7.16 8.78
CA GLN A 38 2.33 5.96 9.57
C GLN A 38 3.52 5.18 9.01
N VAL A 39 4.65 5.87 8.89
CA VAL A 39 5.90 5.30 8.40
C VAL A 39 6.59 4.52 9.52
N MET A 40 6.97 3.29 9.21
CA MET A 40 7.70 2.42 10.14
C MET A 40 9.18 2.81 10.21
N PRO A 41 9.84 2.64 11.38
CA PRO A 41 11.28 2.88 11.51
C PRO A 41 12.15 2.13 10.48
N ILE A 42 11.75 0.91 10.12
CA ILE A 42 12.47 0.11 9.11
C ILE A 42 12.50 0.80 7.74
N VAL A 43 11.46 1.57 7.39
CA VAL A 43 11.40 2.31 6.12
C VAL A 43 12.45 3.42 6.11
N ALA A 44 12.60 4.15 7.22
CA ALA A 44 13.65 5.16 7.34
C ALA A 44 15.03 4.54 7.17
N ARG A 45 15.29 3.41 7.85
CA ARG A 45 16.55 2.68 7.72
C ARG A 45 16.82 2.23 6.29
N HIS A 46 15.80 1.70 5.63
CA HIS A 46 15.89 1.25 4.24
C HIS A 46 16.32 2.39 3.30
N PHE A 47 15.77 3.57 3.49
CA PHE A 47 16.13 4.76 2.70
C PHE A 47 17.29 5.57 3.27
N LYS A 48 18.00 5.03 4.28
CA LYS A 48 19.17 5.68 4.90
C LYS A 48 18.86 7.07 5.48
N VAL A 49 17.66 7.20 6.05
CA VAL A 49 17.22 8.40 6.76
C VAL A 49 17.27 8.09 8.26
N PRO A 50 17.76 9.02 9.11
CA PRO A 50 17.74 8.80 10.55
C PRO A 50 16.32 8.50 11.05
N VAL A 51 16.18 7.45 11.88
CA VAL A 51 14.87 6.99 12.36
C VAL A 51 14.10 8.11 13.07
N SER A 52 14.80 8.97 13.82
CA SER A 52 14.18 10.11 14.50
C SER A 52 13.48 11.11 13.56
N HIS A 53 13.84 11.11 12.28
CA HIS A 53 13.26 12.02 11.29
C HIS A 53 11.86 11.63 10.82
N ILE A 54 11.39 10.41 11.14
CA ILE A 54 10.02 9.99 10.76
C ILE A 54 8.93 10.83 11.45
N TYR A 55 9.28 11.50 12.53
CA TYR A 55 8.36 12.40 13.26
C TYR A 55 8.22 13.79 12.62
N ASN A 56 9.10 14.14 11.69
CA ASN A 56 8.97 15.36 10.89
C ASN A 56 7.98 15.09 9.75
N THR A 57 6.94 15.92 9.65
CA THR A 57 5.84 15.70 8.70
C THR A 57 6.31 15.66 7.25
N GLU A 58 7.17 16.58 6.83
CA GLU A 58 7.69 16.60 5.47
C GLU A 58 8.49 15.34 5.15
N THR A 59 9.42 14.96 6.03
CA THR A 59 10.22 13.73 5.89
C THR A 59 9.31 12.50 5.86
N ASN A 60 8.30 12.46 6.72
CA ASN A 60 7.32 11.38 6.81
C ASN A 60 6.61 11.17 5.46
N VAL A 61 6.09 12.23 4.87
CA VAL A 61 5.42 12.17 3.56
C VAL A 61 6.40 11.80 2.44
N ARG A 62 7.63 12.32 2.46
CA ARG A 62 8.66 11.96 1.46
C ARG A 62 9.02 10.49 1.51
N LEU A 63 9.17 9.92 2.70
CA LEU A 63 9.45 8.50 2.88
C LEU A 63 8.29 7.63 2.36
N ALA A 64 7.07 8.03 2.64
CA ALA A 64 5.90 7.34 2.11
C ALA A 64 5.88 7.37 0.57
N CYS A 65 6.17 8.50 -0.05
CA CYS A 65 6.25 8.61 -1.52
C CYS A 65 7.36 7.72 -2.10
N LYS A 66 8.53 7.69 -1.47
CA LYS A 66 9.63 6.80 -1.89
C LYS A 66 9.23 5.35 -1.82
N LEU A 67 8.53 4.96 -0.75
CA LEU A 67 8.05 3.59 -0.57
C LEU A 67 7.03 3.21 -1.65
N LEU A 68 6.08 4.09 -1.93
CA LEU A 68 5.10 3.87 -3.00
C LEU A 68 5.76 3.73 -4.37
N THR A 69 6.75 4.57 -4.67
CA THR A 69 7.53 4.50 -5.91
C THR A 69 8.25 3.15 -6.04
N GLU A 70 8.86 2.70 -4.94
CA GLU A 70 9.54 1.40 -4.91
C GLU A 70 8.54 0.26 -5.16
N PHE A 71 7.36 0.30 -4.56
CA PHE A 71 6.32 -0.70 -4.81
C PHE A 71 5.87 -0.71 -6.26
N GLU A 72 5.66 0.45 -6.87
CA GLU A 72 5.34 0.51 -8.31
C GLU A 72 6.41 -0.16 -9.16
N THR A 73 7.68 0.11 -8.86
CA THR A 73 8.81 -0.51 -9.55
C THR A 73 8.81 -2.04 -9.38
N MET A 74 8.57 -2.51 -8.16
CA MET A 74 8.56 -3.94 -7.85
C MET A 74 7.38 -4.67 -8.49
N LEU A 75 6.20 -4.05 -8.50
CA LEU A 75 4.98 -4.66 -9.05
C LEU A 75 5.06 -4.86 -10.56
N ARG A 76 5.77 -4.02 -11.29
CA ARG A 76 5.90 -4.08 -12.75
C ARG A 76 4.56 -4.25 -13.44
N LEU A 77 3.62 -3.38 -13.11
CA LEU A 77 2.27 -3.43 -13.66
C LEU A 77 2.29 -3.05 -15.15
N PRO A 78 1.43 -3.66 -15.99
CA PRO A 78 1.36 -3.29 -17.39
C PRO A 78 0.87 -1.86 -17.59
N GLU A 79 1.32 -1.19 -18.64
CA GLU A 79 0.95 0.21 -18.92
C GLU A 79 -0.55 0.40 -19.15
N ASP A 80 -1.21 -0.61 -19.69
CA ASP A 80 -2.64 -0.61 -20.00
C ASP A 80 -3.54 -1.02 -18.84
N ILE A 81 -2.97 -1.25 -17.63
CA ILE A 81 -3.76 -1.58 -16.45
C ILE A 81 -4.76 -0.46 -16.14
N ALA A 82 -5.98 -0.84 -15.74
CA ALA A 82 -6.95 0.14 -15.26
C ALA A 82 -6.39 0.91 -14.04
N GLU A 83 -6.55 2.22 -14.03
CA GLU A 83 -5.98 3.08 -12.98
C GLU A 83 -6.46 2.68 -11.58
N ARG A 84 -7.72 2.30 -11.42
CA ARG A 84 -8.25 1.84 -10.14
C ARG A 84 -7.59 0.56 -9.66
N ASP A 85 -7.28 -0.36 -10.55
CA ASP A 85 -6.54 -1.58 -10.21
C ASP A 85 -5.11 -1.23 -9.79
N ARG A 86 -4.43 -0.37 -10.55
CA ARG A 86 -3.08 0.09 -10.22
C ARG A 86 -3.00 0.71 -8.83
N LEU A 87 -3.87 1.68 -8.55
CA LEU A 87 -3.90 2.35 -7.24
C LEU A 87 -4.26 1.40 -6.11
N SER A 88 -5.20 0.49 -6.33
CA SER A 88 -5.61 -0.50 -5.31
C SER A 88 -4.48 -1.46 -4.98
N LEU A 89 -3.72 -1.93 -5.98
CA LEU A 89 -2.56 -2.80 -5.77
C LEU A 89 -1.43 -2.08 -5.02
N ILE A 90 -1.20 -0.82 -5.30
CA ILE A 90 -0.23 0.02 -4.58
C ILE A 90 -0.66 0.22 -3.13
N LEU A 91 -1.93 0.53 -2.90
CA LEU A 91 -2.50 0.69 -1.55
C LEU A 91 -2.41 -0.60 -0.74
N ALA A 92 -2.75 -1.73 -1.34
CA ALA A 92 -2.62 -3.04 -0.71
C ALA A 92 -1.17 -3.32 -0.33
N SER A 93 -0.23 -2.98 -1.21
CA SER A 93 1.21 -3.13 -0.94
C SER A 93 1.67 -2.24 0.22
N TYR A 94 1.12 -1.04 0.33
CA TYR A 94 1.42 -0.13 1.43
C TYR A 94 0.95 -0.68 2.78
N ASN A 95 -0.25 -1.25 2.83
CA ASN A 95 -0.84 -1.78 4.07
C ASN A 95 -0.31 -3.17 4.43
N ALA A 96 -0.31 -4.10 3.47
CA ALA A 96 0.01 -5.51 3.72
C ALA A 96 1.48 -5.86 3.53
N GLY A 97 2.21 -5.04 2.77
CA GLY A 97 3.53 -5.36 2.26
C GLY A 97 3.48 -5.91 0.83
N VAL A 98 4.40 -5.45 0.00
CA VAL A 98 4.46 -5.82 -1.42
C VAL A 98 4.67 -7.33 -1.62
N GLY A 99 5.37 -7.99 -0.70
CA GLY A 99 5.62 -9.44 -0.78
C GLY A 99 4.33 -10.24 -0.79
N HIS A 100 3.35 -9.89 0.04
CA HIS A 100 2.05 -10.56 0.07
C HIS A 100 1.24 -10.30 -1.19
N VAL A 101 1.27 -9.09 -1.71
CA VAL A 101 0.61 -8.75 -2.98
C VAL A 101 1.22 -9.51 -4.15
N GLN A 102 2.55 -9.60 -4.20
CA GLN A 102 3.25 -10.38 -5.24
C GLN A 102 2.94 -11.87 -5.15
N ASP A 103 2.84 -12.43 -3.94
CA ASP A 103 2.39 -13.82 -3.76
C ASP A 103 0.98 -14.03 -4.33
N ALA A 104 0.05 -13.14 -4.00
CA ALA A 104 -1.32 -13.21 -4.50
C ALA A 104 -1.36 -13.14 -6.03
N ARG A 105 -0.52 -12.30 -6.65
CA ARG A 105 -0.41 -12.19 -8.10
C ARG A 105 0.15 -13.46 -8.73
N ARG A 106 1.17 -14.08 -8.13
CA ARG A 106 1.73 -15.35 -8.61
C ARG A 106 0.71 -16.48 -8.53
N LEU A 107 -0.02 -16.56 -7.42
CA LEU A 107 -1.10 -17.55 -7.24
C LEU A 107 -2.20 -17.36 -8.30
N ALA A 108 -2.67 -16.13 -8.48
CA ALA A 108 -3.69 -15.81 -9.48
C ALA A 108 -3.23 -16.23 -10.89
N LYS A 109 -2.02 -15.86 -11.26
CA LYS A 109 -1.45 -16.20 -12.56
C LYS A 109 -1.36 -17.71 -12.76
N ALA A 110 -0.90 -18.45 -11.75
CA ALA A 110 -0.80 -19.92 -11.80
C ALA A 110 -2.15 -20.59 -11.98
N ASP A 111 -3.21 -19.99 -11.44
CA ASP A 111 -4.59 -20.49 -11.54
C ASP A 111 -5.32 -19.98 -12.79
N GLY A 112 -4.64 -19.25 -13.68
CA GLY A 112 -5.25 -18.69 -14.90
C GLY A 112 -6.13 -17.48 -14.67
N ALA A 113 -6.07 -16.84 -13.49
CA ALA A 113 -6.80 -15.63 -13.17
C ALA A 113 -5.97 -14.37 -13.48
N ASN A 114 -6.62 -13.22 -13.57
CA ASN A 114 -5.94 -11.96 -13.91
C ASN A 114 -5.11 -11.42 -12.73
N PRO A 115 -3.77 -11.42 -12.83
CA PRO A 115 -2.90 -10.98 -11.74
C PRO A 115 -2.90 -9.46 -11.54
N ASN A 116 -3.55 -8.72 -12.42
CA ASN A 116 -3.59 -7.25 -12.42
C ASN A 116 -4.97 -6.68 -12.05
N SER A 117 -5.92 -7.54 -11.69
CA SER A 117 -7.25 -7.14 -11.22
C SER A 117 -7.27 -7.09 -9.70
N TRP A 118 -7.63 -5.95 -9.12
CA TRP A 118 -7.76 -5.84 -7.67
C TRP A 118 -8.83 -6.78 -7.12
N GLU A 119 -9.94 -6.94 -7.82
CA GLU A 119 -10.98 -7.88 -7.41
C GLU A 119 -10.43 -9.29 -7.27
N VAL A 120 -9.65 -9.74 -8.23
CA VAL A 120 -8.99 -11.05 -8.21
C VAL A 120 -7.97 -11.12 -7.08
N ILE A 121 -7.06 -10.16 -7.00
CA ILE A 121 -5.98 -10.16 -6.01
C ILE A 121 -6.53 -10.08 -4.57
N SER A 122 -7.61 -9.35 -4.36
CA SER A 122 -8.26 -9.31 -3.04
C SER A 122 -8.70 -10.69 -2.57
N LYS A 123 -9.20 -11.52 -3.47
CA LYS A 123 -9.57 -12.91 -3.17
C LYS A 123 -8.35 -13.77 -2.83
N TYR A 124 -7.26 -13.64 -3.59
CA TYR A 124 -6.04 -14.41 -3.34
C TYR A 124 -5.32 -13.97 -2.06
N LEU A 125 -5.39 -12.71 -1.68
CA LEU A 125 -4.92 -12.28 -0.36
C LEU A 125 -5.67 -12.97 0.77
N GLN A 126 -6.99 -13.12 0.65
CA GLN A 126 -7.81 -13.87 1.62
C GLN A 126 -7.43 -15.35 1.63
N LEU A 127 -7.28 -15.97 0.47
CA LEU A 127 -6.91 -17.38 0.34
C LEU A 127 -5.55 -17.70 0.96
N LYS A 128 -4.63 -16.74 1.02
CA LYS A 128 -3.32 -16.88 1.67
C LYS A 128 -3.40 -17.15 3.17
N ALA A 129 -4.54 -17.02 3.81
CA ALA A 129 -4.74 -17.42 5.19
C ALA A 129 -4.88 -18.95 5.34
N THR A 130 -5.15 -19.67 4.25
CA THR A 130 -5.44 -21.10 4.26
C THR A 130 -4.25 -21.96 3.84
N PRO A 131 -4.03 -23.13 4.47
CA PRO A 131 -2.90 -24.01 4.13
C PRO A 131 -2.85 -24.43 2.66
N ALA A 132 -4.02 -24.64 2.04
CA ALA A 132 -4.08 -25.04 0.62
C ALA A 132 -3.43 -24.02 -0.32
N TYR A 133 -3.27 -22.77 0.11
CA TYR A 133 -2.67 -21.71 -0.68
C TYR A 133 -1.31 -21.26 -0.14
N TYR A 134 -1.17 -20.98 1.16
CA TYR A 134 0.10 -20.45 1.67
C TYR A 134 1.26 -21.45 1.64
N THR A 135 0.97 -22.77 1.50
CA THR A 135 2.02 -23.78 1.34
C THR A 135 2.46 -23.99 -0.11
N ARG A 136 1.81 -23.33 -1.07
CA ARG A 136 2.16 -23.47 -2.48
C ARG A 136 3.51 -22.81 -2.78
N LYS A 137 4.21 -23.32 -3.82
CA LYS A 137 5.54 -22.82 -4.21
C LYS A 137 5.56 -21.35 -4.64
N GLU A 138 4.43 -20.83 -5.10
CA GLU A 138 4.27 -19.42 -5.51
C GLU A 138 4.37 -18.46 -4.33
N VAL A 139 4.11 -18.93 -3.12
CA VAL A 139 4.12 -18.11 -1.91
C VAL A 139 5.51 -18.03 -1.32
N LYS A 140 6.07 -16.80 -1.28
CA LYS A 140 7.40 -16.51 -0.74
C LYS A 140 7.37 -15.73 0.57
N ALA A 141 6.30 -14.96 0.80
CA ALA A 141 6.12 -14.16 2.02
C ALA A 141 5.33 -14.88 3.12
N GLY A 142 4.95 -16.15 2.89
CA GLY A 142 4.25 -16.96 3.88
C GLY A 142 2.76 -16.65 4.01
N ARG A 143 2.19 -17.15 5.10
CA ARG A 143 0.77 -16.95 5.43
C ARG A 143 0.44 -15.48 5.59
N PHE A 144 -0.73 -15.08 5.11
CA PHE A 144 -1.28 -13.74 5.34
C PHE A 144 -2.65 -13.82 6.01
N SER A 145 -2.76 -13.30 7.22
CA SER A 145 -4.01 -13.28 8.00
C SER A 145 -4.64 -11.88 8.10
N GLY A 146 -4.01 -10.87 7.52
CA GLY A 146 -4.43 -9.46 7.59
C GLY A 146 -5.35 -8.98 6.47
N SER A 147 -5.95 -9.89 5.68
CA SER A 147 -6.71 -9.50 4.49
C SER A 147 -7.90 -8.60 4.78
N LYS A 148 -8.61 -8.83 5.88
CA LYS A 148 -9.75 -8.00 6.28
C LYS A 148 -9.34 -6.53 6.46
N GLU A 149 -8.24 -6.29 7.15
CA GLU A 149 -7.69 -4.95 7.36
C GLU A 149 -7.26 -4.33 6.04
N THR A 150 -6.52 -5.07 5.21
CA THR A 150 -6.02 -4.59 3.93
C THR A 150 -7.14 -4.24 2.96
N LEU A 151 -8.15 -5.11 2.82
CA LEU A 151 -9.30 -4.85 1.96
C LEU A 151 -10.08 -3.62 2.44
N GLY A 152 -10.26 -3.49 3.75
CA GLY A 152 -10.89 -2.31 4.34
C GLY A 152 -10.10 -1.03 4.10
N PHE A 153 -8.77 -1.09 4.23
CA PHE A 153 -7.88 0.03 3.96
C PHE A 153 -7.99 0.49 2.50
N VAL A 154 -7.89 -0.43 1.55
CA VAL A 154 -7.99 -0.10 0.12
C VAL A 154 -9.36 0.50 -0.21
N LYS A 155 -10.42 -0.09 0.29
CA LYS A 155 -11.79 0.41 0.07
C LYS A 155 -11.96 1.84 0.59
N LEU A 156 -11.52 2.10 1.81
CA LEU A 156 -11.63 3.43 2.42
C LEU A 156 -10.74 4.45 1.70
N ALA A 157 -9.50 4.10 1.40
CA ALA A 157 -8.58 5.00 0.71
C ALA A 157 -9.09 5.37 -0.69
N MET A 158 -9.59 4.40 -1.45
CA MET A 158 -10.16 4.69 -2.77
C MET A 158 -11.41 5.53 -2.68
N SER A 159 -12.29 5.29 -1.70
CA SER A 159 -13.47 6.12 -1.44
C SER A 159 -13.09 7.56 -1.11
N LYS A 160 -12.09 7.76 -0.27
CA LYS A 160 -11.59 9.11 0.07
C LYS A 160 -10.91 9.78 -1.11
N TYR A 161 -10.17 9.04 -1.90
CA TYR A 161 -9.60 9.56 -3.13
C TYR A 161 -10.67 10.07 -4.08
N ASP A 162 -11.72 9.27 -4.31
CA ASP A 162 -12.86 9.68 -5.15
C ASP A 162 -13.53 10.94 -4.60
N GLU A 163 -13.79 10.99 -3.29
CA GLU A 163 -14.36 12.15 -2.61
C GLU A 163 -13.52 13.42 -2.83
N TYR A 164 -12.20 13.30 -2.66
CA TYR A 164 -11.28 14.44 -2.86
C TYR A 164 -11.18 14.86 -4.32
N CYS A 165 -11.35 13.95 -5.26
CA CYS A 165 -11.39 14.26 -6.69
C CYS A 165 -12.65 15.02 -7.10
N GLU A 166 -13.77 14.86 -6.38
CA GLU A 166 -15.02 15.58 -6.64
C GLU A 166 -14.99 17.02 -6.13
N ILE A 167 -14.07 17.34 -5.20
CA ILE A 167 -13.92 18.71 -4.70
C ILE A 167 -13.28 19.56 -5.79
N ALA A 168 -14.03 20.61 -6.24
CA ALA A 168 -13.50 21.56 -7.23
C ALA A 168 -12.46 22.49 -6.58
N TRP A 169 -11.29 22.53 -7.17
CA TRP A 169 -10.17 23.38 -6.73
C TRP A 169 -9.79 24.38 -7.81
#